data_4840b60d0fde8ae20d885f48c6074d7b
#
_entry.id   4840b60d0fde8ae20d885f48c6074d7b
#
_cell.length_a   1.000
_cell.length_b   1.000
_cell.length_c   1.000
_cell.angle_alpha   90.00
_cell.angle_beta   90.00
_cell.angle_gamma   90.00
#
_symmetry.space_group_name_H-M   'P 1'
#
loop_
_entity.id
_entity.type
_entity.pdbx_description
1 polymer ?
#
loop_
_entity_poly.entity_id
_entity_poly.type
_entity_poly.pdbx_seq_one_letter_code
_entity_poly.pdbx_strand_id
1 'polypeptide(L)'
;MSAADRAKELREQLSYHGHRYYVLDDPEIGDDAYDALLDELRAIEREHPELVTPDSPTQRVGAEPVSRLEKVRHPQPMYSLANARSEEELRAWVARMRGHLAREGIEDPKFDYVAEPKIDGL
;
A
#
# COMPACT_ATOMS: atom_id res chain seq x y z
N MET A 1 16.89 2.99 -21.37
CA MET A 1 16.01 2.06 -20.63
C MET A 1 14.56 2.43 -20.93
N SER A 2 13.77 1.49 -21.39
CA SER A 2 12.35 1.75 -21.65
C SER A 2 11.53 1.73 -20.35
N ALA A 3 10.31 2.30 -20.38
CA ALA A 3 9.40 2.21 -19.23
C ALA A 3 9.10 0.73 -18.86
N ALA A 4 8.99 -0.12 -19.85
CA ALA A 4 8.78 -1.55 -19.65
C ALA A 4 9.96 -2.23 -18.95
N ASP A 5 11.19 -1.90 -19.35
CA ASP A 5 12.41 -2.45 -18.71
C ASP A 5 12.50 -1.98 -17.25
N ARG A 6 12.21 -0.70 -17.01
CA ARG A 6 12.24 -0.13 -15.66
C ARG A 6 11.15 -0.73 -14.77
N ALA A 7 9.93 -0.91 -15.28
CA ALA A 7 8.85 -1.56 -14.55
C ALA A 7 9.20 -3.01 -14.19
N LYS A 8 9.85 -3.74 -15.11
CA LYS A 8 10.32 -5.10 -14.84
C LYS A 8 11.36 -5.13 -13.71
N GLU A 9 12.37 -4.27 -13.81
CA GLU A 9 13.41 -4.16 -12.79
C GLU A 9 12.82 -3.82 -11.41
N LEU A 10 11.90 -2.86 -11.35
CA LEU A 10 11.23 -2.48 -10.10
C LEU A 10 10.41 -3.64 -9.51
N ARG A 11 9.70 -4.41 -10.33
CA ARG A 11 8.98 -5.60 -9.86
C ARG A 11 9.93 -6.65 -9.26
N GLU A 12 11.07 -6.87 -9.89
CA GLU A 12 12.07 -7.80 -9.39
C GLU A 12 12.67 -7.33 -8.06
N GLN A 13 13.04 -6.06 -7.97
CA GLN A 13 13.56 -5.45 -6.73
C GLN A 13 12.53 -5.47 -5.59
N LEU A 14 11.30 -5.09 -5.86
CA LEU A 14 10.22 -5.08 -4.86
C LEU A 14 9.87 -6.50 -4.39
N SER A 15 9.88 -7.47 -5.29
CA SER A 15 9.67 -8.87 -4.93
C SER A 15 10.80 -9.41 -4.06
N TYR A 16 12.03 -9.08 -4.39
CA TYR A 16 13.21 -9.48 -3.61
C TYR A 16 13.19 -8.87 -2.20
N HIS A 17 13.02 -7.55 -2.10
CA HIS A 17 13.01 -6.86 -0.80
C HIS A 17 11.76 -7.19 0.02
N GLY A 18 10.62 -7.39 -0.62
CA GLY A 18 9.40 -7.86 0.03
C GLY A 18 9.57 -9.24 0.64
N HIS A 19 10.21 -10.17 -0.06
CA HIS A 19 10.53 -11.51 0.45
C HIS A 19 11.45 -11.43 1.68
N ARG A 20 12.50 -10.61 1.61
CA ARG A 20 13.41 -10.42 2.75
C ARG A 20 12.71 -9.83 3.97
N TYR A 21 11.82 -8.88 3.77
CA TYR A 21 11.08 -8.24 4.85
C TYR A 21 10.01 -9.16 5.45
N TYR A 22 9.11 -9.70 4.61
CA TYR A 22 7.93 -10.44 5.09
C TYR A 22 8.18 -11.92 5.40
N VAL A 23 9.13 -12.55 4.74
CA VAL A 23 9.37 -13.99 4.87
C VAL A 23 10.62 -14.28 5.68
N LEU A 24 11.73 -13.58 5.40
CA LEU A 24 13.01 -13.84 6.05
C LEU A 24 13.22 -13.00 7.32
N ASP A 25 12.41 -11.96 7.52
CA ASP A 25 12.59 -10.99 8.61
C ASP A 25 14.03 -10.41 8.66
N ASP A 26 14.58 -10.17 7.48
CA ASP A 26 15.95 -9.70 7.29
C ASP A 26 16.01 -8.65 6.16
N PRO A 27 15.43 -7.46 6.37
CA PRO A 27 15.39 -6.42 5.34
C PRO A 27 16.78 -5.83 5.07
N GLU A 28 17.09 -5.62 3.79
CA GLU A 28 18.33 -4.97 3.35
C GLU A 28 18.16 -3.46 3.10
N ILE A 29 16.92 -3.00 2.93
CA ILE A 29 16.58 -1.58 2.76
C ILE A 29 15.56 -1.15 3.80
N GLY A 30 15.55 0.14 4.12
CA GLY A 30 14.54 0.73 4.99
C GLY A 30 13.18 0.87 4.31
N ASP A 31 12.16 1.10 5.10
CA ASP A 31 10.78 1.24 4.63
C ASP A 31 10.64 2.40 3.64
N ASP A 32 11.32 3.52 3.87
CA ASP A 32 11.31 4.67 2.97
C ASP A 32 11.86 4.33 1.58
N ALA A 33 12.93 3.55 1.53
CA ALA A 33 13.53 3.12 0.26
C ALA A 33 12.61 2.15 -0.49
N TYR A 34 11.98 1.21 0.22
CA TYR A 34 10.99 0.30 -0.36
C TYR A 34 9.78 1.07 -0.91
N ASP A 35 9.25 2.00 -0.13
CA ASP A 35 8.13 2.84 -0.54
C ASP A 35 8.44 3.70 -1.76
N ALA A 36 9.67 4.22 -1.87
CA ALA A 36 10.10 4.98 -3.04
C ALA A 36 10.10 4.13 -4.33
N LEU A 37 10.57 2.88 -4.25
CA LEU A 37 10.52 1.94 -5.37
C LEU A 37 9.07 1.61 -5.77
N LEU A 38 8.21 1.42 -4.80
CA LEU A 38 6.80 1.13 -5.02
C LEU A 38 6.06 2.31 -5.66
N ASP A 39 6.34 3.52 -5.21
CA ASP A 39 5.75 4.74 -5.77
C ASP A 39 6.23 5.00 -7.21
N GLU A 40 7.51 4.70 -7.51
CA GLU A 40 8.03 4.77 -8.87
C GLU A 40 7.32 3.78 -9.79
N LEU A 41 7.13 2.54 -9.35
CA LEU A 41 6.38 1.55 -10.13
C LEU A 41 4.92 1.96 -10.36
N ARG A 42 4.26 2.50 -9.34
CA ARG A 42 2.90 3.03 -9.46
C ARG A 42 2.80 4.18 -10.46
N ALA A 43 3.80 5.05 -10.50
CA ALA A 43 3.85 6.15 -11.45
C ALA A 43 3.96 5.62 -12.89
N ILE A 44 4.85 4.67 -13.13
CA ILE A 44 5.00 4.02 -14.45
C ILE A 44 3.71 3.32 -14.86
N GLU A 45 3.09 2.55 -13.99
CA GLU A 45 1.84 1.83 -14.27
C GLU A 45 0.65 2.77 -14.52
N ARG A 46 0.67 3.96 -13.92
CA ARG A 46 -0.35 4.99 -14.19
C ARG A 46 -0.19 5.60 -15.58
N GLU A 47 1.04 5.84 -16.01
CA GLU A 47 1.35 6.38 -17.35
C GLU A 47 1.22 5.31 -18.44
N HIS A 48 1.46 4.06 -18.08
CA HIS A 48 1.46 2.89 -18.95
C HIS A 48 0.59 1.75 -18.41
N PRO A 49 -0.76 1.90 -18.44
CA PRO A 49 -1.66 0.88 -17.89
C PRO A 49 -1.49 -0.51 -18.50
N GLU A 50 -0.96 -0.59 -19.71
CA GLU A 50 -0.65 -1.86 -20.41
C GLU A 50 0.49 -2.65 -19.74
N LEU A 51 1.29 -2.00 -18.89
CA LEU A 51 2.38 -2.64 -18.15
C LEU A 51 1.94 -3.23 -16.80
N VAL A 52 0.71 -2.98 -16.37
CA VAL A 52 0.17 -3.56 -15.13
C VAL A 52 0.00 -5.07 -15.30
N THR A 53 0.57 -5.83 -14.38
CA THR A 53 0.42 -7.28 -14.33
C THR A 53 -0.34 -7.69 -13.07
N PRO A 54 -1.13 -8.81 -13.10
CA PRO A 54 -1.89 -9.24 -11.91
C PRO A 54 -1.01 -9.58 -10.70
N ASP A 55 0.24 -9.95 -10.94
CA ASP A 55 1.23 -10.29 -9.93
C ASP A 55 2.11 -9.11 -9.50
N SER A 56 1.86 -7.91 -10.03
CA SER A 56 2.62 -6.71 -9.66
C SER A 56 2.52 -6.44 -8.15
N PRO A 57 3.62 -6.05 -7.50
CA PRO A 57 3.61 -5.62 -6.10
C PRO A 57 2.63 -4.46 -5.81
N THR A 58 2.23 -3.71 -6.83
CA THR A 58 1.22 -2.65 -6.71
C THR A 58 -0.21 -3.19 -6.56
N GLN A 59 -0.46 -4.45 -6.97
CA GLN A 59 -1.76 -5.10 -6.92
C GLN A 59 -1.94 -6.01 -5.70
N ARG A 60 -0.88 -6.22 -4.94
CA ARG A 60 -0.89 -7.04 -3.73
C ARG A 60 -0.08 -6.39 -2.61
N VAL A 61 -0.35 -6.79 -1.38
CA VAL A 61 0.41 -6.39 -0.20
C VAL A 61 1.22 -7.58 0.31
N GLY A 62 2.52 -7.36 0.56
CA GLY A 62 3.40 -8.34 1.17
C GLY A 62 3.86 -9.45 0.23
N ALA A 63 4.31 -10.56 0.81
CA ALA A 63 4.75 -11.77 0.13
C ALA A 63 3.74 -12.90 0.33
N GLU A 64 3.89 -14.00 -0.42
CA GLU A 64 3.10 -15.19 -0.17
C GLU A 64 3.30 -15.70 1.25
N PRO A 65 2.24 -16.13 1.95
CA PRO A 65 2.35 -16.69 3.28
C PRO A 65 3.28 -17.91 3.33
N VAL A 66 4.02 -18.05 4.41
CA VAL A 66 4.87 -19.22 4.62
C VAL A 66 3.99 -20.46 4.71
N SER A 67 4.24 -21.44 3.84
CA SER A 67 3.38 -22.64 3.67
C SER A 67 3.29 -23.53 4.91
N ARG A 68 4.25 -23.45 5.83
CA ARG A 68 4.25 -24.22 7.09
C ARG A 68 3.27 -23.70 8.14
N LEU A 69 2.72 -22.51 7.95
CA LEU A 69 1.75 -21.92 8.87
C LEU A 69 0.33 -22.23 8.39
N GLU A 70 -0.55 -22.54 9.33
CA GLU A 70 -1.96 -22.75 9.03
C GLU A 70 -2.60 -21.44 8.55
N LYS A 71 -3.32 -21.53 7.43
CA LYS A 71 -4.08 -20.40 6.90
C LYS A 71 -5.44 -20.36 7.57
N VAL A 72 -5.73 -19.25 8.24
CA VAL A 72 -7.03 -19.02 8.88
C VAL A 72 -7.77 -17.92 8.10
N ARG A 73 -9.01 -18.21 7.73
CA ARG A 73 -9.87 -17.23 7.08
C ARG A 73 -10.44 -16.27 8.12
N HIS A 74 -10.31 -14.97 7.85
CA HIS A 74 -10.98 -13.97 8.69
C HIS A 74 -12.50 -14.14 8.65
N PRO A 75 -13.18 -14.11 9.82
CA PRO A 75 -14.64 -14.21 9.87
C PRO A 75 -15.33 -13.00 9.23
N GLN A 76 -14.65 -11.88 9.18
CA GLN A 76 -15.11 -10.65 8.51
C GLN A 76 -13.97 -10.08 7.66
N PRO A 77 -14.30 -9.37 6.55
CA PRO A 77 -13.30 -8.72 5.74
C PRO A 77 -12.45 -7.73 6.54
N MET A 78 -11.15 -7.71 6.28
CA MET A 78 -10.25 -6.71 6.87
C MET A 78 -10.21 -5.49 5.95
N TYR A 79 -10.51 -4.33 6.51
CA TYR A 79 -10.50 -3.07 5.79
C TYR A 79 -9.26 -2.27 6.20
N SER A 80 -8.52 -1.81 5.21
CA SER A 80 -7.38 -0.93 5.43
C SER A 80 -7.65 0.46 4.87
N LEU A 81 -7.23 1.49 5.61
CA LEU A 81 -7.28 2.86 5.15
C LEU A 81 -6.04 3.18 4.31
N ALA A 82 -6.18 4.14 3.41
CA ALA A 82 -5.05 4.64 2.64
C ALA A 82 -4.04 5.36 3.55
N ASN A 83 -2.76 5.30 3.16
CA ASN A 83 -1.72 6.01 3.88
C ASN A 83 -1.78 7.51 3.62
N ALA A 84 -1.48 8.30 4.65
CA ALA A 84 -1.18 9.72 4.53
C ALA A 84 0.21 9.95 5.12
N ARG A 85 1.16 10.43 4.30
CA ARG A 85 2.58 10.60 4.68
C ARG A 85 2.94 12.06 4.89
N SER A 86 2.00 12.98 4.68
CA SER A 86 2.20 14.41 4.89
C SER A 86 0.93 15.05 5.44
N GLU A 87 1.08 16.25 6.00
CA GLU A 87 -0.07 17.03 6.43
C GLU A 87 -1.02 17.35 5.26
N GLU A 88 -0.48 17.61 4.09
CA GLU A 88 -1.26 17.89 2.88
C GLU A 88 -2.11 16.69 2.47
N GLU A 89 -1.53 15.48 2.48
CA GLU A 89 -2.26 14.24 2.19
C GLU A 89 -3.35 13.97 3.23
N LEU A 90 -3.09 14.23 4.51
CA LEU A 90 -4.08 14.10 5.57
C LEU A 90 -5.24 15.08 5.38
N ARG A 91 -4.95 16.33 5.06
CA ARG A 91 -5.98 17.35 4.79
C ARG A 91 -6.81 16.99 3.56
N ALA A 92 -6.18 16.48 2.51
CA ALA A 92 -6.87 16.01 1.31
C ALA A 92 -7.81 14.82 1.63
N TRP A 93 -7.37 13.90 2.49
CA TRP A 93 -8.20 12.78 2.95
C TRP A 93 -9.43 13.28 3.73
N VAL A 94 -9.28 14.21 4.65
CA VAL A 94 -10.40 14.83 5.39
C VAL A 94 -11.37 15.49 4.44
N ALA A 95 -10.89 16.24 3.44
CA ALA A 95 -11.73 16.87 2.44
C ALA A 95 -12.55 15.84 1.62
N ARG A 96 -11.93 14.72 1.23
CA ARG A 96 -12.64 13.62 0.54
C ARG A 96 -13.70 12.99 1.42
N MET A 97 -13.42 12.79 2.70
CA MET A 97 -14.40 12.25 3.66
C MET A 97 -15.59 13.17 3.83
N ARG A 98 -15.37 14.48 3.94
CA ARG A 98 -16.45 15.48 3.99
C ARG A 98 -17.31 15.45 2.73
N GLY A 99 -16.67 15.39 1.55
CA GLY A 99 -17.36 15.29 0.27
C GLY A 99 -18.19 14.02 0.15
N HIS A 100 -17.67 12.90 0.62
CA HIS A 100 -18.39 11.63 0.64
C HIS A 100 -19.63 11.69 1.53
N LEU A 101 -19.50 12.19 2.75
CA LEU A 101 -20.59 12.33 3.70
C LEU A 101 -21.66 13.31 3.21
N ALA A 102 -21.26 14.39 2.55
CA ALA A 102 -22.21 15.34 1.94
C ALA A 102 -23.07 14.67 0.87
N ARG A 103 -22.51 13.78 0.06
CA ARG A 103 -23.27 12.99 -0.92
C ARG A 103 -24.25 12.01 -0.28
N GLU A 104 -23.94 11.53 0.93
CA GLU A 104 -24.82 10.68 1.72
C GLU A 104 -25.85 11.49 2.56
N GLY A 105 -25.92 12.80 2.38
CA GLY A 105 -26.87 13.66 3.07
C GLY A 105 -26.42 14.17 4.44
N ILE A 106 -25.16 13.94 4.80
CA ILE A 106 -24.58 14.42 6.06
C ILE A 106 -23.80 15.69 5.77
N GLU A 107 -24.40 16.84 6.11
CA GLU A 107 -23.77 18.15 5.96
C GLU A 107 -23.07 18.57 7.24
N ASP A 108 -21.93 19.26 7.11
CA ASP A 108 -21.11 19.79 8.20
C ASP A 108 -20.85 18.79 9.33
N PRO A 109 -20.27 17.61 9.02
CA PRO A 109 -19.95 16.62 10.05
C PRO A 109 -18.86 17.15 10.97
N LYS A 110 -19.03 16.91 12.26
CA LYS A 110 -17.95 17.14 13.25
C LYS A 110 -17.11 15.88 13.34
N PHE A 111 -15.83 16.04 13.04
CA PHE A 111 -14.87 14.95 13.20
C PHE A 111 -14.15 15.07 14.53
N ASP A 112 -14.09 13.97 15.23
CA ASP A 112 -13.31 13.80 16.45
C ASP A 112 -12.36 12.64 16.23
N TYR A 113 -11.07 12.87 16.43
CA TYR A 113 -10.01 11.92 16.11
C TYR A 113 -9.21 11.51 17.32
N VAL A 114 -8.82 10.25 17.32
CA VAL A 114 -7.80 9.73 18.23
C VAL A 114 -6.60 9.29 17.40
N ALA A 115 -5.41 9.74 17.77
CA ALA A 115 -4.17 9.29 17.17
C ALA A 115 -3.53 8.24 18.06
N GLU A 116 -3.24 7.08 17.48
CA GLU A 116 -2.66 5.94 18.19
C GLU A 116 -1.50 5.36 17.39
N PRO A 117 -0.44 4.86 18.05
CA PRO A 117 0.56 4.05 17.37
C PRO A 117 -0.08 2.78 16.80
N LYS A 118 0.19 2.49 15.53
CA LYS A 118 -0.20 1.22 14.93
C LYS A 118 0.96 0.25 15.07
N ILE A 119 0.76 -0.77 15.90
CA ILE A 119 1.73 -1.86 16.08
C ILE A 119 1.31 -3.00 15.18
N ASP A 120 2.18 -3.36 14.25
CA ASP A 120 1.93 -4.48 13.36
C ASP A 120 1.98 -5.81 14.12
N GLY A 121 1.17 -6.76 13.67
CA GLY A 121 1.00 -8.05 14.31
C GLY A 121 2.27 -8.91 14.32
N LEU A 122 2.24 -9.90 15.13
CA LEU A 122 3.32 -10.89 15.32
C LEU A 122 3.32 -11.93 14.19
#